data_8c60d22dba750a24d73823749ff8dbca
#
_entry.id   8c60d22dba750a24d73823749ff8dbca
#
_cell.length_a   1.000
_cell.length_b   1.000
_cell.length_c   1.000
_cell.angle_alpha   90.00
_cell.angle_beta   90.00
_cell.angle_gamma   90.00
#
_symmetry.space_group_name_H-M   'P 1'
#
loop_
_entity.id
_entity.type
_entity.pdbx_description
1 polymer ?
#
loop_
_entity_poly.entity_id
_entity_poly.type
_entity_poly.pdbx_seq_one_letter_code
_entity_poly.pdbx_strand_id
1 'polypeptide(L)'
;MNIPPSKLYNMTSPWPFSIWGIDVIGAVTPKGSNEHEYILVAIDYFTKWVEAQSYAVLKASHVAKFIRNNIICRYGVPNEIISDNGSHFKKEVIDLLDKYNMAFHKLSTYRLQTNEGVEATNKNIKHILQKMVETY
;
A
#
# COMPACT_ATOMS: atom_id res chain seq x y z
N MET A 1 -9.15 -26.99 -14.47
CA MET A 1 -10.10 -26.33 -13.59
C MET A 1 -10.36 -24.92 -14.04
N ASN A 2 -11.57 -24.56 -14.00
CA ASN A 2 -11.91 -23.19 -14.28
C ASN A 2 -11.49 -22.30 -13.12
N ILE A 3 -10.76 -21.28 -13.44
CA ILE A 3 -10.49 -20.27 -12.46
C ILE A 3 -11.75 -19.42 -12.35
N PRO A 4 -12.36 -19.38 -11.17
CA PRO A 4 -13.56 -18.57 -11.03
C PRO A 4 -13.26 -17.13 -11.38
N PRO A 5 -14.15 -16.45 -12.08
CA PRO A 5 -13.94 -15.03 -12.35
C PRO A 5 -13.71 -14.22 -11.10
N SER A 6 -14.28 -14.62 -10.00
CA SER A 6 -14.07 -13.94 -8.73
C SER A 6 -12.60 -13.87 -8.33
N LYS A 7 -11.79 -14.82 -8.77
CA LYS A 7 -10.37 -14.82 -8.47
C LYS A 7 -9.65 -13.65 -9.11
N LEU A 8 -10.09 -13.26 -10.31
CA LEU A 8 -9.53 -12.09 -10.98
C LEU A 8 -10.04 -10.79 -10.37
N TYR A 9 -11.26 -10.80 -9.89
CA TYR A 9 -11.92 -9.59 -9.43
C TYR A 9 -11.66 -9.30 -7.97
N ASN A 10 -11.24 -10.30 -7.21
CA ASN A 10 -11.07 -10.17 -5.79
C ASN A 10 -9.67 -9.74 -5.38
N MET A 11 -8.81 -9.45 -6.34
CA MET A 11 -7.42 -9.11 -6.03
C MET A 11 -6.77 -10.16 -5.15
N THR A 12 -7.08 -11.41 -5.42
CA THR A 12 -6.56 -12.51 -4.61
C THR A 12 -5.10 -12.74 -4.95
N SER A 13 -4.26 -12.64 -3.95
CA SER A 13 -2.86 -12.96 -4.10
C SER A 13 -2.68 -14.48 -4.07
N PRO A 14 -1.78 -15.03 -4.91
CA PRO A 14 -1.57 -16.48 -4.95
C PRO A 14 -0.90 -17.02 -3.68
N TRP A 15 -0.14 -16.20 -2.98
CA TRP A 15 0.51 -16.60 -1.74
C TRP A 15 0.79 -15.36 -0.88
N PRO A 16 1.14 -15.58 0.40
CA PRO A 16 1.40 -14.46 1.31
C PRO A 16 2.52 -13.56 0.81
N PHE A 17 2.33 -12.28 0.97
CA PHE A 17 3.32 -11.25 0.71
C PHE A 17 3.75 -11.13 -0.76
N SER A 18 2.93 -11.65 -1.68
CA SER A 18 3.19 -11.56 -3.10
C SER A 18 2.71 -10.25 -3.69
N ILE A 19 1.57 -9.75 -3.24
CA ILE A 19 0.96 -8.53 -3.78
C ILE A 19 0.65 -7.58 -2.62
N TRP A 20 1.23 -6.39 -2.69
CA TRP A 20 1.00 -5.37 -1.67
C TRP A 20 0.31 -4.16 -2.29
N GLY A 21 -0.71 -3.68 -1.59
CA GLY A 21 -1.32 -2.39 -1.94
C GLY A 21 -0.71 -1.30 -1.08
N ILE A 22 -0.32 -0.20 -1.68
CA ILE A 22 0.26 0.93 -0.97
C ILE A 22 -0.60 2.15 -1.19
N ASP A 23 -0.93 2.83 -0.10
CA ASP A 23 -1.75 4.03 -0.15
C ASP A 23 -1.17 5.09 0.79
N VAL A 24 -1.54 6.32 0.53
CA VAL A 24 -1.13 7.46 1.33
C VAL A 24 -2.36 8.07 1.95
N ILE A 25 -2.33 8.23 3.26
CA ILE A 25 -3.34 9.00 3.98
C ILE A 25 -2.69 10.34 4.28
N GLY A 26 -3.15 11.39 3.61
CA GLY A 26 -2.54 12.71 3.74
C GLY A 26 -3.37 13.65 4.57
N ALA A 27 -2.69 14.67 5.08
CA ALA A 27 -3.29 15.78 5.82
C ALA A 27 -4.19 15.30 6.96
N VAL A 28 -3.66 14.41 7.79
CA VAL A 28 -4.40 13.91 8.95
C VAL A 28 -4.62 15.07 9.92
N THR A 29 -5.87 15.26 10.32
CA THR A 29 -6.25 16.35 11.21
C THR A 29 -7.06 15.77 12.37
N PRO A 30 -6.75 16.17 13.63
CA PRO A 30 -5.64 17.01 14.04
C PRO A 30 -4.31 16.33 13.84
N LYS A 31 -3.24 17.14 13.78
CA LYS A 31 -1.90 16.59 13.64
C LYS A 31 -1.55 15.80 14.89
N GLY A 32 -0.79 14.73 14.70
CA GLY A 32 -0.24 14.00 15.83
C GLY A 32 0.75 14.83 16.62
N SER A 33 1.15 14.31 17.76
CA SER A 33 2.07 15.01 18.65
C SER A 33 3.42 15.31 18.00
N ASN A 34 3.77 14.56 16.96
CA ASN A 34 5.02 14.74 16.20
C ASN A 34 4.83 15.60 14.96
N GLU A 35 3.65 16.18 14.82
CA GLU A 35 3.30 16.99 13.64
C GLU A 35 3.39 16.22 12.33
N HIS A 36 3.24 14.90 12.39
CA HIS A 36 3.22 14.07 11.18
C HIS A 36 1.85 14.20 10.52
N GLU A 37 1.85 14.53 9.24
CA GLU A 37 0.62 14.77 8.49
C GLU A 37 0.25 13.64 7.54
N TYR A 38 1.18 12.75 7.24
CA TYR A 38 0.99 11.72 6.24
C TYR A 38 1.25 10.35 6.84
N ILE A 39 0.43 9.39 6.44
CA ILE A 39 0.65 7.99 6.81
C ILE A 39 0.75 7.18 5.52
N LEU A 40 1.86 6.47 5.37
CA LEU A 40 2.06 5.56 4.26
C LEU A 40 1.68 4.17 4.75
N VAL A 41 0.76 3.51 4.06
CA VAL A 41 0.18 2.24 4.47
C VAL A 41 0.41 1.21 3.38
N ALA A 42 0.84 0.04 3.77
CA ALA A 42 0.93 -1.10 2.87
C ALA A 42 0.13 -2.26 3.42
N ILE A 43 -0.62 -2.92 2.56
CA ILE A 43 -1.48 -4.05 2.94
C ILE A 43 -1.12 -5.22 2.05
N ASP A 44 -0.83 -6.35 2.69
CA ASP A 44 -0.68 -7.60 1.95
C ASP A 44 -2.06 -8.17 1.65
N TYR A 45 -2.35 -8.36 0.37
CA TYR A 45 -3.69 -8.80 -0.03
C TYR A 45 -4.01 -10.24 0.36
N PHE A 46 -3.02 -11.05 0.61
CA PHE A 46 -3.27 -12.43 1.04
C PHE A 46 -3.62 -12.50 2.52
N THR A 47 -2.75 -11.97 3.38
CA THR A 47 -2.93 -12.07 4.84
C THR A 47 -3.72 -10.92 5.45
N LYS A 48 -3.84 -9.82 4.70
CA LYS A 48 -4.40 -8.56 5.20
C LYS A 48 -3.51 -7.90 6.24
N TRP A 49 -2.26 -8.31 6.32
CA TRP A 49 -1.30 -7.69 7.21
C TRP A 49 -1.00 -6.27 6.76
N VAL A 50 -0.82 -5.38 7.72
CA VAL A 50 -0.62 -3.96 7.46
C VAL A 50 0.73 -3.51 7.98
N GLU A 51 1.46 -2.79 7.15
CA GLU A 51 2.63 -2.02 7.55
C GLU A 51 2.30 -0.55 7.37
N ALA A 52 2.73 0.28 8.31
CA ALA A 52 2.43 1.71 8.24
C ALA A 52 3.57 2.53 8.83
N GLN A 53 3.71 3.74 8.30
CA GLN A 53 4.72 4.68 8.76
C GLN A 53 4.19 6.10 8.59
N SER A 54 4.38 6.95 9.58
CA SER A 54 3.95 8.33 9.49
C SER A 54 5.12 9.25 9.13
N TYR A 55 4.79 10.35 8.44
CA TYR A 55 5.77 11.32 7.96
C TYR A 55 5.24 12.74 8.11
N ALA A 56 6.12 13.66 8.46
CA ALA A 56 5.78 15.08 8.43
C ALA A 56 5.70 15.57 6.99
N VAL A 57 6.60 15.11 6.15
CA VAL A 57 6.63 15.40 4.72
C VAL A 57 6.84 14.05 4.02
N LEU A 58 6.11 13.82 2.95
CA LEU A 58 6.23 12.56 2.21
C LEU A 58 6.83 12.81 0.84
N LYS A 59 8.01 12.22 0.63
CA LYS A 59 8.75 12.31 -0.64
C LYS A 59 8.85 10.92 -1.26
N ALA A 60 9.16 10.89 -2.56
CA ALA A 60 9.37 9.62 -3.26
C ALA A 60 10.47 8.79 -2.62
N SER A 61 11.52 9.43 -2.10
CA SER A 61 12.59 8.73 -1.41
C SER A 61 12.08 8.02 -0.16
N HIS A 62 11.11 8.61 0.53
CA HIS A 62 10.49 7.97 1.70
C HIS A 62 9.70 6.74 1.30
N VAL A 63 8.98 6.82 0.18
CA VAL A 63 8.21 5.68 -0.32
C VAL A 63 9.14 4.53 -0.69
N ALA A 64 10.21 4.83 -1.41
CA ALA A 64 11.19 3.81 -1.80
C ALA A 64 11.81 3.15 -0.57
N LYS A 65 12.19 3.95 0.40
CA LYS A 65 12.78 3.44 1.64
C LYS A 65 11.80 2.58 2.43
N PHE A 66 10.54 2.99 2.46
CA PHE A 66 9.49 2.22 3.13
C PHE A 66 9.31 0.86 2.47
N ILE A 67 9.24 0.81 1.14
CA ILE A 67 9.10 -0.46 0.42
C ILE A 67 10.29 -1.36 0.73
N ARG A 68 11.50 -0.82 0.70
CA ARG A 68 12.70 -1.61 0.96
C ARG A 68 12.74 -2.11 2.39
N ASN A 69 12.51 -1.25 3.36
CA ASN A 69 12.72 -1.60 4.76
C ASN A 69 11.54 -2.32 5.39
N ASN A 70 10.32 -1.94 5.03
CA ASN A 70 9.13 -2.49 5.69
C ASN A 70 8.54 -3.66 4.94
N ILE A 71 8.82 -3.79 3.65
CA ILE A 71 8.28 -4.88 2.84
C ILE A 71 9.38 -5.85 2.46
N ILE A 72 10.36 -5.40 1.68
CA ILE A 72 11.38 -6.31 1.13
C ILE A 72 12.21 -6.95 2.23
N CYS A 73 12.70 -6.14 3.16
CA CYS A 73 13.58 -6.66 4.22
C CYS A 73 12.85 -7.54 5.23
N ARG A 74 11.55 -7.37 5.37
CA ARG A 74 10.78 -8.15 6.35
C ARG A 74 10.14 -9.39 5.75
N TYR A 75 9.66 -9.30 4.52
CA TYR A 75 8.81 -10.34 3.93
C TYR A 75 9.34 -10.88 2.60
N GLY A 76 10.39 -10.28 2.08
CA GLY A 76 10.92 -10.65 0.78
C GLY A 76 10.37 -9.76 -0.34
N VAL A 77 10.90 -9.97 -1.53
CA VAL A 77 10.54 -9.17 -2.70
C VAL A 77 9.15 -9.58 -3.18
N PRO A 78 8.18 -8.67 -3.21
CA PRO A 78 6.87 -9.00 -3.74
C PRO A 78 6.90 -9.06 -5.27
N ASN A 79 5.91 -9.73 -5.84
CA ASN A 79 5.74 -9.74 -7.30
C ASN A 79 5.16 -8.45 -7.81
N GLU A 80 4.23 -7.87 -7.05
CA GLU A 80 3.50 -6.69 -7.51
C GLU A 80 3.26 -5.71 -6.38
N ILE A 81 3.32 -4.44 -6.76
CA ILE A 81 2.92 -3.33 -5.91
C ILE A 81 1.75 -2.63 -6.62
N ILE A 82 0.69 -2.37 -5.90
CA ILE A 82 -0.50 -1.70 -6.41
C ILE A 82 -0.68 -0.40 -5.65
N SER A 83 -0.85 0.70 -6.36
CA SER A 83 -1.10 1.98 -5.73
C SER A 83 -1.85 2.89 -6.68
N ASP A 84 -2.67 3.76 -6.11
CA ASP A 84 -3.40 4.75 -6.87
C ASP A 84 -2.66 6.10 -6.89
N ASN A 85 -1.69 6.26 -6.02
CA ASN A 85 -1.05 7.54 -5.82
C ASN A 85 0.25 7.66 -6.62
N GLY A 86 0.10 7.90 -7.93
CA GLY A 86 1.24 8.00 -8.83
C GLY A 86 2.17 9.17 -8.55
N SER A 87 1.68 10.21 -7.85
CA SER A 87 2.50 11.39 -7.59
C SER A 87 3.68 11.10 -6.67
N HIS A 88 3.60 10.05 -5.86
CA HIS A 88 4.68 9.66 -4.98
C HIS A 88 5.52 8.51 -5.55
N PHE A 89 5.16 8.02 -6.74
CA PHE A 89 5.89 6.94 -7.41
C PHE A 89 6.73 7.51 -8.53
N LYS A 90 7.74 8.28 -8.14
CA LYS A 90 8.65 8.93 -9.06
C LYS A 90 9.90 8.07 -9.28
N LYS A 91 10.92 8.67 -9.84
CA LYS A 91 12.10 7.93 -10.29
C LYS A 91 12.67 6.97 -9.23
N GLU A 92 12.81 7.44 -8.00
CA GLU A 92 13.42 6.61 -6.96
C GLU A 92 12.63 5.33 -6.72
N VAL A 93 11.30 5.42 -6.74
CA VAL A 93 10.45 4.25 -6.55
C VAL A 93 10.48 3.35 -7.77
N ILE A 94 10.40 3.95 -8.96
CA ILE A 94 10.44 3.18 -10.20
C ILE A 94 11.78 2.44 -10.32
N ASP A 95 12.87 3.08 -9.98
CA ASP A 95 14.18 2.44 -10.00
C ASP A 95 14.24 1.25 -9.04
N LEU A 96 13.66 1.40 -7.88
CA LEU A 96 13.60 0.31 -6.91
C LEU A 96 12.78 -0.87 -7.44
N LEU A 97 11.62 -0.57 -8.03
CA LEU A 97 10.77 -1.60 -8.59
C LEU A 97 11.47 -2.35 -9.72
N ASP A 98 12.15 -1.60 -10.60
CA ASP A 98 12.90 -2.20 -11.70
C ASP A 98 14.05 -3.06 -11.19
N LYS A 99 14.75 -2.58 -10.18
CA LYS A 99 15.89 -3.31 -9.61
C LYS A 99 15.51 -4.70 -9.13
N TYR A 100 14.33 -4.84 -8.56
CA TYR A 100 13.87 -6.09 -7.99
C TYR A 100 12.83 -6.81 -8.85
N ASN A 101 12.60 -6.32 -10.07
CA ASN A 101 11.62 -6.90 -10.99
C ASN A 101 10.21 -6.96 -10.41
N MET A 102 9.83 -5.95 -9.68
CA MET A 102 8.47 -5.85 -9.16
C MET A 102 7.59 -5.16 -10.20
N ALA A 103 6.42 -5.70 -10.46
CA ALA A 103 5.44 -5.05 -11.31
C ALA A 103 4.71 -3.97 -10.53
N PHE A 104 4.37 -2.89 -11.21
CA PHE A 104 3.56 -1.83 -10.63
C PHE A 104 2.25 -1.69 -11.39
N HIS A 105 1.16 -1.62 -10.65
CA HIS A 105 -0.16 -1.43 -11.24
C HIS A 105 -0.90 -0.33 -10.51
N LYS A 106 -1.63 0.48 -11.26
CA LYS A 106 -2.49 1.48 -10.66
C LYS A 106 -3.75 0.83 -10.13
N LEU A 107 -4.15 1.24 -8.94
CA LEU A 107 -5.34 0.71 -8.31
C LEU A 107 -6.59 0.96 -9.17
N SER A 108 -6.65 2.07 -9.89
CA SER A 108 -7.78 2.37 -10.76
C SER A 108 -7.98 1.31 -11.83
N THR A 109 -6.91 0.71 -12.33
CA THR A 109 -6.99 -0.39 -13.28
C THR A 109 -7.55 -1.64 -12.64
N TYR A 110 -7.09 -1.94 -11.43
CA TYR A 110 -7.57 -3.10 -10.67
C TYR A 110 -8.97 -2.90 -10.13
N ARG A 111 -9.38 -1.66 -9.90
CA ARG A 111 -10.70 -1.36 -9.37
C ARG A 111 -11.82 -1.86 -10.26
N LEU A 112 -11.56 -2.00 -11.54
CA LEU A 112 -12.51 -2.59 -12.46
C LEU A 112 -12.65 -4.10 -12.27
N GLN A 113 -11.71 -4.71 -11.59
CA GLN A 113 -11.63 -6.15 -11.41
C GLN A 113 -11.71 -6.59 -9.97
N THR A 114 -11.67 -5.64 -9.03
CA THR A 114 -11.68 -5.95 -7.60
C THR A 114 -13.10 -5.89 -7.07
N ASN A 115 -13.30 -6.58 -5.96
CA ASN A 115 -14.58 -6.51 -5.28
C ASN A 115 -14.59 -5.36 -4.27
N GLU A 116 -15.80 -5.07 -3.80
CA GLU A 116 -16.00 -4.01 -2.82
C GLU A 116 -15.35 -4.30 -1.48
N GLY A 117 -15.11 -5.56 -1.18
CA GLY A 117 -14.49 -5.95 0.09
C GLY A 117 -13.09 -5.38 0.27
N VAL A 118 -12.32 -5.31 -0.81
CA VAL A 118 -10.97 -4.74 -0.74
C VAL A 118 -11.04 -3.25 -0.45
N GLU A 119 -11.94 -2.53 -1.09
CA GLU A 119 -12.11 -1.11 -0.86
C GLU A 119 -12.61 -0.84 0.56
N ALA A 120 -13.53 -1.64 1.05
CA ALA A 120 -14.03 -1.51 2.40
C ALA A 120 -12.92 -1.73 3.42
N THR A 121 -12.07 -2.72 3.19
CA THR A 121 -10.92 -2.98 4.06
C THR A 121 -9.98 -1.77 4.09
N ASN A 122 -9.68 -1.20 2.94
CA ASN A 122 -8.81 -0.03 2.87
C ASN A 122 -9.41 1.16 3.62
N LYS A 123 -10.70 1.40 3.49
CA LYS A 123 -11.38 2.46 4.21
C LYS A 123 -11.32 2.25 5.72
N ASN A 124 -11.54 1.02 6.16
CA ASN A 124 -11.48 0.70 7.58
C ASN A 124 -10.10 0.94 8.15
N ILE A 125 -9.07 0.56 7.42
CA ILE A 125 -7.70 0.76 7.87
C ILE A 125 -7.39 2.25 7.95
N LYS A 126 -7.78 3.03 6.96
CA LYS A 126 -7.61 4.48 7.01
C LYS A 126 -8.27 5.06 8.24
N HIS A 127 -9.48 4.65 8.51
CA HIS A 127 -10.24 5.16 9.65
C HIS A 127 -9.55 4.82 10.98
N ILE A 128 -9.10 3.58 11.12
CA ILE A 128 -8.41 3.13 12.32
C ILE A 128 -7.12 3.93 12.52
N LEU A 129 -6.34 4.09 11.47
CA LEU A 129 -5.08 4.80 11.56
C LEU A 129 -5.27 6.27 11.87
N GLN A 130 -6.30 6.89 11.31
CA GLN A 130 -6.61 8.27 11.65
C GLN A 130 -6.95 8.41 13.12
N LYS A 131 -7.75 7.50 13.65
CA LYS A 131 -8.08 7.51 15.06
C LYS A 131 -6.86 7.33 15.94
N MET A 132 -5.95 6.45 15.56
CA MET A 132 -4.72 6.26 16.30
C MET A 132 -3.89 7.54 16.36
N VAL A 133 -3.79 8.23 15.23
CA VAL A 133 -3.05 9.49 15.16
C VAL A 133 -3.71 10.56 16.03
N GLU A 134 -5.02 10.63 16.01
CA GLU A 134 -5.75 11.61 16.82
C GLU A 134 -5.60 11.35 18.32
N THR A 135 -5.45 10.09 18.70
CA THR A 135 -5.28 9.73 20.11
C THR A 135 -3.90 10.08 20.62
N TYR A 136 -2.92 10.03 19.79
CA TYR A 136 -1.53 10.35 20.16
C TYR A 136 -1.21 11.81 19.81
#